data_59520df594d888c4ae30cad52131290b
#
_entry.id   59520df594d888c4ae30cad52131290b
#
_cell.length_a   1.000
_cell.length_b   1.000
_cell.length_c   1.000
_cell.angle_alpha   90.00
_cell.angle_beta   90.00
_cell.angle_gamma   90.00
#
_symmetry.space_group_name_H-M   'P 1'
#
loop_
_entity.id
_entity.type
_entity.pdbx_description
1 polymer ?
#
loop_
_entity_poly.entity_id
_entity_poly.type
_entity_poly.pdbx_seq_one_letter_code
_entity_poly.pdbx_strand_id
1 'polypeptide(L)'
;NYYFLLNYSLINNDLAFIENELDEWFNLVKEQNRQRVCLVHNNLSLDHFVKGMDSYLLSWDKYTFDTPIIDIVNLYKNEYLTCDFSGILKEYFKNFKLSKDEEKLLFILLSLPDEIKEDAEEFNKTCNVALMVDYIKRTEKLIRPYYSKKEKEENWHFD
;
A
#
# COMPACT_ATOMS: atom_id res chain seq x y z
N ASN A 1 -22.03 13.89 -6.25
CA ASN A 1 -21.25 13.45 -7.42
C ASN A 1 -21.78 12.11 -7.92
N TYR A 2 -22.32 12.09 -9.15
CA TYR A 2 -22.94 10.87 -9.73
C TYR A 2 -21.92 9.73 -9.92
N TYR A 3 -20.69 10.05 -10.32
CA TYR A 3 -19.64 9.06 -10.51
C TYR A 3 -19.25 8.36 -9.20
N PHE A 4 -19.25 9.09 -8.08
CA PHE A 4 -19.07 8.51 -6.75
C PHE A 4 -20.18 7.50 -6.43
N LEU A 5 -21.44 7.86 -6.68
CA LEU A 5 -22.58 6.96 -6.43
C LEU A 5 -22.50 5.68 -7.27
N LEU A 6 -22.06 5.77 -8.53
CA LEU A 6 -21.85 4.59 -9.38
C LEU A 6 -20.77 3.63 -8.86
N ASN A 7 -19.78 4.15 -8.15
CA ASN A 7 -18.66 3.38 -7.61
C ASN A 7 -18.74 3.18 -6.09
N TYR A 8 -19.83 3.59 -5.46
CA TYR A 8 -20.01 3.55 -4.01
C TYR A 8 -19.77 2.15 -3.43
N SER A 9 -20.30 1.11 -4.07
CA SER A 9 -20.12 -0.27 -3.62
C SER A 9 -18.65 -0.71 -3.62
N LEU A 10 -17.89 -0.34 -4.66
CA LEU A 10 -16.46 -0.63 -4.74
C LEU A 10 -15.70 0.06 -3.61
N ILE A 11 -15.93 1.36 -3.41
CA ILE A 11 -15.26 2.15 -2.37
C ILE A 11 -15.63 1.62 -0.99
N ASN A 12 -16.89 1.32 -0.75
CA ASN A 12 -17.35 0.80 0.54
C ASN A 12 -16.80 -0.60 0.84
N ASN A 13 -16.68 -1.46 -0.17
CA ASN A 13 -16.09 -2.80 -0.01
C ASN A 13 -14.58 -2.71 0.31
N ASP A 14 -13.86 -1.76 -0.31
CA ASP A 14 -12.45 -1.53 -0.02
C ASP A 14 -12.26 -1.01 1.43
N LEU A 15 -13.08 -0.06 1.86
CA LEU A 15 -13.07 0.42 3.24
C LEU A 15 -13.38 -0.70 4.25
N ALA A 16 -14.40 -1.52 3.98
CA ALA A 16 -14.74 -2.67 4.84
C ALA A 16 -13.60 -3.70 4.91
N PHE A 17 -12.91 -3.93 3.78
CA PHE A 17 -11.71 -4.76 3.76
C PHE A 17 -10.60 -4.17 4.64
N ILE A 18 -10.31 -2.87 4.49
CA ILE A 18 -9.28 -2.17 5.29
C ILE A 18 -9.61 -2.25 6.79
N GLU A 19 -10.86 -1.99 7.19
CA GLU A 19 -11.31 -2.05 8.58
C GLU A 19 -11.12 -3.45 9.17
N ASN A 20 -11.53 -4.50 8.45
CA ASN A 20 -11.36 -5.87 8.88
C ASN A 20 -9.88 -6.26 9.04
N GLU A 21 -9.04 -5.91 8.06
CA GLU A 21 -7.61 -6.17 8.10
C GLU A 21 -6.91 -5.41 9.24
N LEU A 22 -7.38 -4.19 9.54
CA LEU A 22 -6.87 -3.37 10.64
C LEU A 22 -7.20 -3.99 12.02
N ASP A 23 -8.41 -4.50 12.19
CA ASP A 23 -8.82 -5.20 13.41
C ASP A 23 -7.97 -6.47 13.64
N GLU A 24 -7.73 -7.23 12.59
CA GLU A 24 -6.87 -8.41 12.66
C GLU A 24 -5.40 -8.02 12.95
N TRP A 25 -4.89 -6.98 12.30
CA TRP A 25 -3.54 -6.46 12.57
C TRP A 25 -3.41 -5.99 14.03
N PHE A 26 -4.39 -5.24 14.53
CA PHE A 26 -4.41 -4.80 15.92
C PHE A 26 -4.33 -5.99 16.89
N ASN A 27 -5.05 -7.08 16.62
CA ASN A 27 -4.99 -8.30 17.42
C ASN A 27 -3.61 -8.99 17.40
N LEU A 28 -2.85 -8.84 16.30
CA LEU A 28 -1.48 -9.36 16.22
C LEU A 28 -0.48 -8.53 17.04
N VAL A 29 -0.69 -7.20 17.13
CA VAL A 29 0.32 -6.30 17.71
C VAL A 29 0.00 -5.83 19.14
N LYS A 30 -1.24 -5.94 19.60
CA LYS A 30 -1.69 -5.39 20.91
C LYS A 30 -0.88 -5.86 22.12
N GLU A 31 -0.22 -7.02 22.03
CA GLU A 31 0.62 -7.57 23.10
C GLU A 31 2.12 -7.48 22.80
N GLN A 32 2.49 -6.90 21.66
CA GLN A 32 3.89 -6.75 21.28
C GLN A 32 4.51 -5.56 22.01
N ASN A 33 5.64 -5.82 22.67
CA ASN A 33 6.42 -4.78 23.37
C ASN A 33 7.52 -4.17 22.50
N ARG A 34 7.71 -4.64 21.28
CA ARG A 34 8.80 -4.22 20.39
C ARG A 34 8.32 -4.18 18.95
N GLN A 35 8.69 -3.13 18.25
CA GLN A 35 8.47 -2.95 16.82
C GLN A 35 9.82 -2.72 16.14
N ARG A 36 9.99 -3.25 14.95
CA ARG A 36 11.17 -2.99 14.12
C ARG A 36 11.07 -1.59 13.54
N VAL A 37 12.11 -0.80 13.75
CA VAL A 37 12.25 0.57 13.23
C VAL A 37 13.57 0.66 12.49
N CYS A 38 13.57 1.34 11.36
CA CYS A 38 14.77 1.66 10.60
C CYS A 38 14.73 3.11 10.10
N LEU A 39 15.85 3.59 9.57
CA LEU A 39 15.90 4.85 8.87
C LEU A 39 15.17 4.68 7.52
N VAL A 40 14.10 5.43 7.30
CA VAL A 40 13.33 5.45 6.06
C VAL A 40 13.51 6.79 5.35
N HIS A 41 13.45 6.75 4.03
CA HIS A 41 13.51 7.94 3.18
C HIS A 41 12.28 8.83 3.33
N ASN A 42 11.12 8.21 3.57
CA ASN A 42 9.82 8.84 3.85
C ASN A 42 9.28 9.76 2.73
N ASN A 43 9.86 9.70 1.54
CA ASN A 43 9.39 10.40 0.33
C ASN A 43 9.90 9.67 -0.93
N LEU A 44 9.86 8.34 -0.92
CA LEU A 44 10.45 7.55 -2.00
C LEU A 44 9.64 7.70 -3.30
N SER A 45 10.36 8.02 -4.40
CA SER A 45 9.83 8.15 -5.76
C SER A 45 10.93 7.76 -6.75
N LEU A 46 10.57 7.35 -7.97
CA LEU A 46 11.53 7.03 -9.02
C LEU A 46 12.41 8.22 -9.41
N ASP A 47 11.90 9.43 -9.29
CA ASP A 47 12.65 10.66 -9.58
C ASP A 47 13.85 10.89 -8.63
N HIS A 48 13.86 10.21 -7.48
CA HIS A 48 14.97 10.27 -6.54
C HIS A 48 16.08 9.25 -6.82
N PHE A 49 15.90 8.35 -7.79
CA PHE A 49 16.91 7.38 -8.19
C PHE A 49 17.76 7.91 -9.35
N VAL A 50 19.06 7.99 -9.12
CA VAL A 50 20.04 8.35 -10.13
C VAL A 50 20.90 7.13 -10.44
N LYS A 51 20.88 6.69 -11.70
CA LYS A 51 21.68 5.58 -12.19
C LYS A 51 22.87 6.11 -12.99
N GLY A 52 24.09 5.86 -12.50
CA GLY A 52 25.36 6.11 -13.16
C GLY A 52 26.21 4.84 -13.21
N MET A 53 27.51 4.98 -12.98
CA MET A 53 28.37 3.82 -12.68
C MET A 53 27.93 3.14 -11.39
N ASP A 54 27.54 3.94 -10.40
CA ASP A 54 26.85 3.50 -9.18
C ASP A 54 25.42 4.02 -9.18
N SER A 55 24.56 3.44 -8.32
CA SER A 55 23.18 3.89 -8.15
C SER A 55 23.05 4.70 -6.86
N TYR A 56 22.41 5.83 -6.94
CA TYR A 56 22.23 6.75 -5.81
C TYR A 56 20.76 7.01 -5.56
N LEU A 57 20.42 7.14 -4.28
CA LEU A 57 19.12 7.62 -3.83
C LEU A 57 19.30 9.00 -3.23
N LEU A 58 18.62 10.00 -3.79
CA LEU A 58 18.72 11.42 -3.45
C LEU A 58 17.54 11.88 -2.59
N SER A 59 17.56 13.16 -2.17
CA SER A 59 16.41 13.84 -1.52
C SER A 59 16.02 13.25 -0.16
N TRP A 60 17.02 13.03 0.71
CA TRP A 60 16.84 12.52 2.07
C TRP A 60 16.37 13.57 3.09
N ASP A 61 15.85 14.71 2.65
CA ASP A 61 15.41 15.81 3.50
C ASP A 61 14.21 15.46 4.40
N LYS A 62 13.44 14.43 4.05
CA LYS A 62 12.27 13.96 4.82
C LYS A 62 12.52 12.67 5.61
N TYR A 63 13.77 12.23 5.71
CA TYR A 63 14.08 10.98 6.42
C TYR A 63 13.55 10.98 7.86
N THR A 64 13.16 9.83 8.34
CA THR A 64 12.72 9.61 9.72
C THR A 64 13.02 8.18 10.15
N PHE A 65 12.78 7.87 11.43
CA PHE A 65 12.79 6.51 11.93
C PHE A 65 11.36 5.99 11.97
N ASP A 66 11.08 4.95 11.20
CA ASP A 66 9.75 4.35 11.10
C ASP A 66 9.85 2.87 10.70
N THR A 67 8.70 2.21 10.57
CA THR A 67 8.63 0.84 10.06
C THR A 67 9.20 0.75 8.64
N PRO A 68 9.94 -0.33 8.30
CA PRO A 68 10.61 -0.46 7.00
C PRO A 68 9.66 -0.46 5.80
N ILE A 69 8.35 -0.70 6.00
CA ILE A 69 7.37 -0.75 4.92
C ILE A 69 6.96 0.63 4.37
N ILE A 70 7.24 1.72 5.11
CA ILE A 70 6.81 3.08 4.72
C ILE A 70 7.36 3.49 3.36
N ASP A 71 8.62 3.17 3.07
CA ASP A 71 9.24 3.55 1.80
C ASP A 71 8.61 2.83 0.61
N ILE A 72 8.25 1.54 0.75
CA ILE A 72 7.59 0.81 -0.33
C ILE A 72 6.14 1.29 -0.53
N VAL A 73 5.45 1.69 0.53
CA VAL A 73 4.12 2.32 0.46
C VAL A 73 4.18 3.66 -0.27
N ASN A 74 5.14 4.53 0.10
CA ASN A 74 5.34 5.82 -0.54
C ASN A 74 5.70 5.67 -2.02
N LEU A 75 6.58 4.73 -2.35
CA LEU A 75 6.93 4.44 -3.74
C LEU A 75 5.70 4.00 -4.54
N TYR A 76 4.86 3.12 -3.99
CA TYR A 76 3.62 2.71 -4.65
C TYR A 76 2.68 3.90 -4.87
N LYS A 77 2.40 4.68 -3.84
CA LYS A 77 1.50 5.84 -3.94
C LYS A 77 1.97 6.87 -4.97
N ASN A 78 3.27 7.08 -5.08
CA ASN A 78 3.84 8.00 -6.06
C ASN A 78 3.85 7.44 -7.49
N GLU A 79 3.98 6.11 -7.67
CA GLU A 79 4.32 5.52 -8.95
C GLU A 79 3.28 4.50 -9.49
N TYR A 80 2.15 4.29 -8.83
CA TYR A 80 1.17 3.26 -9.22
C TYR A 80 0.58 3.47 -10.63
N LEU A 81 0.62 4.69 -11.16
CA LEU A 81 0.19 5.01 -12.52
C LEU A 81 1.28 4.78 -13.57
N THR A 82 2.55 4.85 -13.18
CA THR A 82 3.70 4.94 -14.07
C THR A 82 4.42 3.60 -14.26
N CYS A 83 4.33 2.69 -13.28
CA CYS A 83 5.04 1.42 -13.36
C CYS A 83 4.19 0.19 -12.94
N ASP A 84 4.59 -0.99 -13.44
CA ASP A 84 4.07 -2.27 -12.94
C ASP A 84 4.71 -2.60 -11.60
N PHE A 85 3.96 -2.34 -10.53
CA PHE A 85 4.45 -2.54 -9.18
C PHE A 85 4.51 -4.01 -8.74
N SER A 86 3.91 -4.92 -9.49
CA SER A 86 3.90 -6.35 -9.16
C SER A 86 5.30 -6.95 -9.13
N GLY A 87 6.15 -6.57 -10.07
CA GLY A 87 7.56 -6.95 -10.12
C GLY A 87 8.38 -6.37 -8.96
N ILE A 88 8.14 -5.10 -8.64
CA ILE A 88 8.82 -4.39 -7.53
C ILE A 88 8.48 -5.06 -6.20
N LEU A 89 7.20 -5.29 -5.93
CA LEU A 89 6.74 -5.92 -4.69
C LEU A 89 7.26 -7.34 -4.54
N LYS A 90 7.29 -8.13 -5.62
CA LYS A 90 7.85 -9.48 -5.63
C LYS A 90 9.35 -9.48 -5.30
N GLU A 91 10.12 -8.56 -5.88
CA GLU A 91 11.56 -8.46 -5.62
C GLU A 91 11.82 -7.91 -4.20
N TYR A 92 10.97 -7.02 -3.69
CA TYR A 92 11.01 -6.55 -2.31
C TYR A 92 10.86 -7.72 -1.32
N PHE A 93 9.83 -8.55 -1.45
CA PHE A 93 9.62 -9.71 -0.58
C PHE A 93 10.72 -10.77 -0.68
N LYS A 94 11.36 -10.91 -1.83
CA LYS A 94 12.47 -11.84 -2.02
C LYS A 94 13.72 -11.39 -1.25
N ASN A 95 13.99 -10.09 -1.22
CA ASN A 95 15.20 -9.52 -0.63
C ASN A 95 15.01 -9.03 0.81
N PHE A 96 13.76 -8.76 1.22
CA PHE A 96 13.45 -8.22 2.53
C PHE A 96 12.35 -9.03 3.21
N LYS A 97 12.73 -9.73 4.29
CA LYS A 97 11.79 -10.57 5.02
C LYS A 97 10.99 -9.74 6.01
N LEU A 98 9.70 -9.62 5.76
CA LEU A 98 8.73 -9.01 6.68
C LEU A 98 8.24 -10.02 7.72
N SER A 99 7.89 -9.53 8.91
CA SER A 99 7.07 -10.27 9.87
C SER A 99 5.60 -10.31 9.41
N LYS A 100 4.78 -11.16 10.01
CA LYS A 100 3.36 -11.28 9.65
C LYS A 100 2.58 -9.98 9.86
N ASP A 101 2.87 -9.27 10.93
CA ASP A 101 2.26 -7.99 11.27
C ASP A 101 2.72 -6.87 10.30
N GLU A 102 4.00 -6.83 9.93
CA GLU A 102 4.52 -5.89 8.93
C GLU A 102 3.93 -6.14 7.54
N GLU A 103 3.82 -7.40 7.12
CA GLU A 103 3.20 -7.75 5.84
C GLU A 103 1.72 -7.36 5.80
N LYS A 104 0.99 -7.62 6.91
CA LYS A 104 -0.41 -7.23 7.02
C LYS A 104 -0.56 -5.70 6.99
N LEU A 105 0.23 -4.99 7.78
CA LEU A 105 0.24 -3.52 7.78
C LEU A 105 0.60 -2.95 6.40
N LEU A 106 1.56 -3.56 5.69
CA LEU A 106 1.89 -3.16 4.32
C LEU A 106 0.66 -3.20 3.41
N PHE A 107 -0.11 -4.30 3.42
CA PHE A 107 -1.29 -4.42 2.57
C PHE A 107 -2.42 -3.47 2.97
N ILE A 108 -2.61 -3.21 4.26
CA ILE A 108 -3.55 -2.19 4.75
C ILE A 108 -3.16 -0.81 4.20
N LEU A 109 -1.90 -0.41 4.34
CA LEU A 109 -1.43 0.91 3.91
C LEU A 109 -1.42 1.06 2.38
N LEU A 110 -1.13 -0.02 1.63
CA LEU A 110 -1.26 -0.02 0.18
C LEU A 110 -2.72 0.11 -0.26
N SER A 111 -3.68 -0.47 0.47
CA SER A 111 -5.11 -0.40 0.13
C SER A 111 -5.72 0.96 0.45
N LEU A 112 -5.14 1.73 1.36
CA LEU A 112 -5.68 3.01 1.79
C LEU A 112 -5.50 4.10 0.70
N PRO A 113 -6.57 4.50 -0.01
CA PRO A 113 -6.48 5.55 -1.02
C PRO A 113 -6.29 6.93 -0.38
N ASP A 114 -5.84 7.88 -1.17
CA ASP A 114 -5.72 9.26 -0.73
C ASP A 114 -7.09 9.91 -0.53
N GLU A 115 -7.16 10.86 0.41
CA GLU A 115 -8.35 11.61 0.74
C GLU A 115 -8.82 12.50 -0.41
N ILE A 116 -10.14 12.55 -0.64
CA ILE A 116 -10.75 13.48 -1.60
C ILE A 116 -10.88 14.86 -0.94
N LYS A 117 -10.21 15.86 -1.49
CA LYS A 117 -10.30 17.24 -1.00
C LYS A 117 -11.69 17.85 -1.31
N GLU A 118 -12.34 18.40 -0.27
CA GLU A 118 -13.69 18.94 -0.37
C GLU A 118 -13.80 20.20 -1.23
N ASP A 119 -12.77 21.03 -1.31
CA ASP A 119 -12.78 22.37 -1.95
C ASP A 119 -12.68 22.34 -3.47
N ALA A 120 -12.70 21.16 -4.08
CA ALA A 120 -12.58 21.08 -5.52
C ALA A 120 -13.88 21.40 -6.24
N GLU A 121 -13.78 22.04 -7.41
CA GLU A 121 -14.88 22.14 -8.37
C GLU A 121 -15.44 20.74 -8.70
N GLU A 122 -16.69 20.65 -9.11
CA GLU A 122 -17.37 19.38 -9.38
C GLU A 122 -16.61 18.51 -10.40
N PHE A 123 -15.99 19.13 -11.39
CA PHE A 123 -15.12 18.43 -12.34
C PHE A 123 -13.91 17.80 -11.63
N ASN A 124 -13.21 18.57 -10.80
CA ASN A 124 -12.04 18.09 -10.06
C ASN A 124 -12.42 16.98 -9.05
N LYS A 125 -13.59 17.12 -8.39
CA LYS A 125 -14.12 16.03 -7.54
C LYS A 125 -14.34 14.75 -8.33
N THR A 126 -14.88 14.86 -9.55
CA THR A 126 -15.09 13.68 -10.40
C THR A 126 -13.77 13.04 -10.81
N CYS A 127 -12.77 13.83 -11.17
CA CYS A 127 -11.42 13.34 -11.47
C CYS A 127 -10.79 12.65 -10.25
N ASN A 128 -10.89 13.23 -9.05
CA ASN A 128 -10.35 12.66 -7.83
C ASN A 128 -11.02 11.33 -7.48
N VAL A 129 -12.35 11.23 -7.64
CA VAL A 129 -13.06 9.95 -7.46
C VAL A 129 -12.61 8.92 -8.49
N ALA A 130 -12.40 9.33 -9.75
CA ALA A 130 -11.92 8.43 -10.80
C ALA A 130 -10.51 7.88 -10.50
N LEU A 131 -9.61 8.74 -10.02
CA LEU A 131 -8.27 8.33 -9.57
C LEU A 131 -8.34 7.37 -8.37
N MET A 132 -9.18 7.67 -7.38
CA MET A 132 -9.41 6.78 -6.24
C MET A 132 -9.91 5.40 -6.69
N VAL A 133 -10.89 5.35 -7.58
CA VAL A 133 -11.44 4.09 -8.12
C VAL A 133 -10.38 3.30 -8.90
N ASP A 134 -9.55 3.98 -9.70
CA ASP A 134 -8.44 3.33 -10.42
C ASP A 134 -7.38 2.80 -9.43
N TYR A 135 -7.04 3.59 -8.41
CA TYR A 135 -6.14 3.20 -7.33
C TYR A 135 -6.63 1.91 -6.65
N ILE A 136 -7.87 1.88 -6.17
CA ILE A 136 -8.47 0.72 -5.49
C ILE A 136 -8.39 -0.53 -6.39
N LYS A 137 -8.79 -0.43 -7.66
CA LYS A 137 -8.75 -1.57 -8.60
C LYS A 137 -7.34 -2.09 -8.85
N ARG A 138 -6.35 -1.19 -8.96
CA ARG A 138 -4.94 -1.58 -9.16
C ARG A 138 -4.37 -2.23 -7.91
N THR A 139 -4.67 -1.67 -6.74
CA THR A 139 -4.21 -2.23 -5.46
C THR A 139 -4.84 -3.59 -5.19
N GLU A 140 -6.14 -3.75 -5.39
CA GLU A 140 -6.81 -5.05 -5.27
C GLU A 140 -6.14 -6.10 -6.18
N LYS A 141 -5.87 -5.75 -7.44
CA LYS A 141 -5.17 -6.65 -8.37
C LYS A 141 -3.75 -6.98 -7.90
N LEU A 142 -3.04 -6.02 -7.31
CA LEU A 142 -1.68 -6.18 -6.81
C LEU A 142 -1.61 -7.14 -5.62
N ILE A 143 -2.50 -6.98 -4.63
CA ILE A 143 -2.45 -7.72 -3.37
C ILE A 143 -3.16 -9.09 -3.41
N ARG A 144 -4.17 -9.25 -4.27
CA ARG A 144 -4.98 -10.50 -4.40
C ARG A 144 -4.14 -11.79 -4.46
N PRO A 145 -3.02 -11.89 -5.20
CA PRO A 145 -2.21 -13.11 -5.25
C PRO A 145 -1.63 -13.53 -3.90
N TYR A 146 -1.41 -12.59 -2.99
CA TYR A 146 -0.85 -12.86 -1.66
C TYR A 146 -1.91 -13.43 -0.71
N TYR A 147 -3.14 -12.93 -0.77
CA TYR A 147 -4.28 -13.46 -0.02
C TYR A 147 -4.70 -14.85 -0.50
N SER A 148 -4.79 -15.08 -1.81
CA SER A 148 -5.15 -16.38 -2.40
C SER A 148 -4.14 -17.50 -2.09
N LYS A 149 -2.89 -17.17 -1.78
CA LYS A 149 -1.90 -18.16 -1.32
C LYS A 149 -2.12 -18.55 0.13
N LYS A 150 -2.44 -17.58 1.00
CA LYS A 150 -2.74 -17.85 2.42
C LYS A 150 -3.95 -18.76 2.58
N GLU A 151 -5.04 -18.51 1.86
CA GLU A 151 -6.23 -19.38 1.87
C GLU A 151 -5.91 -20.82 1.46
N LYS A 152 -4.99 -21.03 0.52
CA LYS A 152 -4.56 -22.37 0.11
C LYS A 152 -3.71 -23.05 1.16
N GLU A 153 -2.80 -22.33 1.81
CA GLU A 153 -1.93 -22.88 2.87
C GLU A 153 -2.73 -23.24 4.13
N GLU A 154 -3.73 -22.45 4.50
CA GLU A 154 -4.62 -22.73 5.64
C GLU A 154 -5.53 -23.94 5.39
N ASN A 155 -6.02 -24.14 4.16
CA ASN A 155 -6.87 -25.27 3.79
C ASN A 155 -6.10 -26.63 3.70
N TRP A 156 -4.77 -26.65 3.66
CA TRP A 156 -3.96 -27.89 3.62
C TRP A 156 -3.68 -28.49 5.00
N HIS A 157 -4.11 -27.86 6.08
CA HIS A 157 -3.92 -28.36 7.45
C HIS A 157 -5.15 -29.11 8.02
N PHE A 158 -6.15 -29.43 7.21
CA PHE A 158 -7.40 -30.10 7.62
C PHE A 158 -7.63 -31.47 6.96
N ASP A 159 -6.57 -32.15 6.47
CA ASP A 159 -6.64 -33.55 6.02
C ASP A 159 -5.77 -34.47 6.87
#